data_7a2bdd322654a4122c6ddc4a72c94540
#
_entry.id   7a2bdd322654a4122c6ddc4a72c94540
#
_cell.length_a   1.000
_cell.length_b   1.000
_cell.length_c   1.000
_cell.angle_alpha   90.00
_cell.angle_beta   90.00
_cell.angle_gamma   90.00
#
_symmetry.space_group_name_H-M   'P 1'
#
loop_
_entity.id
_entity.type
_entity.pdbx_description
1 polymer ?
#
loop_
_entity_poly.entity_id
_entity_poly.type
_entity_poly.pdbx_seq_one_letter_code
_entity_poly.pdbx_strand_id
1 'polypeptide(L)'
;SLDGDALATDIQRQIGFDETWSGNDPLDRKMTWDQVRELDAHDLFRVGGHSHEHGILAFLTPDRLAAELDLSLDLLERKAGIGPTHYSYPEGLAHCYSDAVIDALKARGVMCCPTAEDGGNPPGTDLFRLKRFMVM
;
A
#
# COMPACT_ATOMS: atom_id res chain seq x y z
N SER A 1 20.01 8.70 -10.40
CA SER A 1 18.96 9.03 -9.43
C SER A 1 19.49 8.74 -8.03
N LEU A 2 19.30 9.66 -7.09
CA LEU A 2 19.60 9.39 -5.69
C LEU A 2 18.65 8.29 -5.22
N ASP A 3 19.21 7.21 -4.68
CA ASP A 3 18.46 6.18 -4.00
C ASP A 3 17.98 6.78 -2.67
N GLY A 4 16.68 7.06 -2.56
CA GLY A 4 16.10 7.70 -1.38
C GLY A 4 16.29 6.88 -0.11
N ASP A 5 16.26 5.56 -0.22
CA ASP A 5 16.40 4.64 0.91
C ASP A 5 17.86 4.63 1.40
N ALA A 6 18.81 4.62 0.48
CA ALA A 6 20.23 4.72 0.83
C ALA A 6 20.54 6.06 1.52
N LEU A 7 19.94 7.16 1.05
CA LEU A 7 20.10 8.48 1.67
C LEU A 7 19.48 8.52 3.06
N ALA A 8 18.26 7.99 3.22
CA ALA A 8 17.59 7.91 4.52
C ALA A 8 18.41 7.10 5.54
N THR A 9 18.91 5.94 5.13
CA THR A 9 19.77 5.10 5.97
C THR A 9 21.06 5.81 6.38
N ASP A 10 21.66 6.57 5.47
CA ASP A 10 22.89 7.32 5.77
C ASP A 10 22.62 8.46 6.76
N ILE A 11 21.51 9.19 6.58
CA ILE A 11 21.06 10.23 7.52
C ILE A 11 20.79 9.63 8.90
N GLN A 12 20.04 8.54 8.98
CA GLN A 12 19.75 7.84 10.24
C GLN A 12 21.03 7.47 10.99
N ARG A 13 22.02 6.93 10.28
CA ARG A 13 23.33 6.60 10.85
C ARG A 13 24.07 7.84 11.36
N GLN A 14 24.04 8.95 10.60
CA GLN A 14 24.73 10.19 10.98
C GLN A 14 24.14 10.86 12.23
N ILE A 15 22.83 10.78 12.42
CA ILE A 15 22.14 11.33 13.59
C ILE A 15 22.08 10.36 14.77
N GLY A 16 22.62 9.14 14.63
CA GLY A 16 22.56 8.10 15.66
C GLY A 16 21.15 7.59 15.95
N PHE A 17 20.29 7.56 14.93
CA PHE A 17 18.93 7.03 15.07
C PHE A 17 18.97 5.56 15.45
N ASP A 18 18.25 5.21 16.53
CA ASP A 18 18.10 3.83 16.97
C ASP A 18 16.88 3.19 16.30
N GLU A 19 17.12 2.27 15.37
CA GLU A 19 16.05 1.52 14.68
C GLU A 19 15.22 0.64 15.62
N THR A 20 15.73 0.39 16.82
CA THR A 20 14.99 -0.37 17.85
C THR A 20 14.06 0.50 18.67
N TRP A 21 14.06 1.84 18.42
CA TRP A 21 13.20 2.75 19.15
C TRP A 21 11.73 2.39 18.92
N SER A 22 11.07 1.95 19.96
CA SER A 22 9.62 1.77 19.99
C SER A 22 9.03 2.86 20.88
N GLY A 23 8.25 3.76 20.27
CA GLY A 23 7.50 4.76 21.02
C GLY A 23 6.63 4.10 22.10
N ASN A 24 6.51 4.76 23.24
CA ASN A 24 5.62 4.29 24.32
C ASN A 24 4.14 4.61 24.03
N ASP A 25 3.84 5.33 22.93
CA ASP A 25 2.47 5.62 22.54
C ASP A 25 1.79 4.36 22.00
N PRO A 26 0.63 3.96 22.55
CA PRO A 26 -0.15 2.85 22.00
C PRO A 26 -0.53 3.00 20.53
N LEU A 27 -0.63 4.25 20.02
CA LEU A 27 -0.94 4.55 18.63
C LEU A 27 0.22 4.27 17.68
N ASP A 28 1.46 4.19 18.19
CA ASP A 28 2.64 3.83 17.39
C ASP A 28 2.78 2.31 17.21
N ARG A 29 1.96 1.52 17.88
CA ARG A 29 2.04 0.06 17.80
C ARG A 29 1.49 -0.43 16.47
N LYS A 30 2.32 -1.15 15.75
CA LYS A 30 1.88 -1.88 14.55
C LYS A 30 0.90 -3.00 14.93
N MET A 31 -0.09 -3.22 14.08
CA MET A 31 -1.02 -4.33 14.26
C MET A 31 -0.30 -5.68 14.14
N THR A 32 -0.73 -6.64 14.93
CA THR A 32 -0.34 -8.04 14.75
C THR A 32 -1.12 -8.67 13.60
N TRP A 33 -0.63 -9.76 13.04
CA TRP A 33 -1.34 -10.51 12.00
C TRP A 33 -2.67 -11.10 12.50
N ASP A 34 -2.79 -11.39 13.79
CA ASP A 34 -4.07 -11.82 14.39
C ASP A 34 -5.11 -10.70 14.34
N GLN A 35 -4.71 -9.49 14.69
CA GLN A 35 -5.58 -8.31 14.60
C GLN A 35 -5.96 -7.97 13.16
N VAL A 36 -5.04 -8.17 12.19
CA VAL A 36 -5.35 -8.02 10.76
C VAL A 36 -6.42 -9.03 10.32
N ARG A 37 -6.31 -10.29 10.74
CA ARG A 37 -7.32 -11.31 10.46
C ARG A 37 -8.68 -11.00 11.10
N GLU A 38 -8.65 -10.56 12.36
CA GLU A 38 -9.88 -10.16 13.07
C GLU A 38 -10.57 -8.98 12.37
N LEU A 39 -9.80 -8.00 11.91
CA LEU A 39 -10.32 -6.86 11.18
C LEU A 39 -10.98 -7.28 9.86
N ASP A 40 -10.32 -8.13 9.07
CA ASP A 40 -10.87 -8.59 7.78
C ASP A 40 -12.09 -9.51 7.92
N ALA A 41 -12.17 -10.24 9.03
CA ALA A 41 -13.32 -11.08 9.35
C ALA A 41 -14.57 -10.29 9.77
N HIS A 42 -14.43 -9.00 10.07
CA HIS A 42 -15.53 -8.13 10.47
C HIS A 42 -16.30 -7.60 9.25
N ASP A 43 -17.63 -7.62 9.30
CA ASP A 43 -18.50 -7.28 8.16
C ASP A 43 -18.32 -5.85 7.62
N LEU A 44 -17.83 -4.92 8.44
CA LEU A 44 -17.66 -3.50 8.07
C LEU A 44 -16.29 -3.18 7.45
N PHE A 45 -15.34 -4.11 7.46
CA PHE A 45 -13.97 -3.86 7.03
C PHE A 45 -13.55 -4.79 5.90
N ARG A 46 -12.63 -4.34 5.10
CA ARG A 46 -11.87 -5.15 4.15
C ARG A 46 -10.41 -4.74 4.21
N VAL A 47 -9.54 -5.69 4.40
CA VAL A 47 -8.11 -5.49 4.35
C VAL A 47 -7.63 -5.68 2.91
N GLY A 48 -6.75 -4.82 2.44
CA GLY A 48 -6.18 -4.87 1.10
C GLY A 48 -4.69 -4.56 1.10
N GLY A 49 -4.05 -4.68 -0.06
CA GLY A 49 -2.65 -4.35 -0.25
C GLY A 49 -2.41 -2.84 -0.34
N HIS A 50 -1.20 -2.42 0.06
CA HIS A 50 -0.78 -1.01 -0.01
C HIS A 50 0.74 -0.89 -0.22
N SER A 51 1.31 -1.71 -1.08
CA SER A 51 2.73 -1.94 -1.29
C SER A 51 3.47 -2.58 -0.09
N HIS A 52 4.72 -2.90 -0.28
CA HIS A 52 5.57 -3.44 0.78
C HIS A 52 6.41 -2.34 1.44
N GLU A 53 7.04 -1.50 0.63
CA GLU A 53 7.93 -0.42 1.07
C GLU A 53 7.31 0.98 0.97
N HIS A 54 6.02 1.07 0.66
CA HIS A 54 5.29 2.34 0.46
C HIS A 54 5.87 3.22 -0.65
N GLY A 55 6.54 2.62 -1.64
CA GLY A 55 7.07 3.33 -2.80
C GLY A 55 5.96 3.75 -3.78
N ILE A 56 6.14 4.89 -4.46
CA ILE A 56 5.23 5.33 -5.54
C ILE A 56 5.35 4.36 -6.71
N LEU A 57 4.32 3.56 -6.95
CA LEU A 57 4.35 2.43 -7.89
C LEU A 57 4.66 2.86 -9.33
N ALA A 58 4.18 4.04 -9.76
CA ALA A 58 4.43 4.56 -11.11
C ALA A 58 5.91 4.89 -11.39
N PHE A 59 6.73 5.04 -10.36
CA PHE A 59 8.15 5.37 -10.50
C PHE A 59 9.06 4.15 -10.45
N LEU A 60 8.50 2.98 -10.17
CA LEU A 60 9.26 1.74 -10.14
C LEU A 60 9.54 1.22 -11.55
N THR A 61 10.70 0.60 -11.71
CA THR A 61 10.95 -0.20 -12.93
C THR A 61 10.01 -1.41 -12.97
N PRO A 62 9.73 -2.01 -14.15
CA PRO A 62 8.84 -3.16 -14.24
C PRO A 62 9.17 -4.30 -13.28
N ASP A 63 10.46 -4.63 -13.14
CA ASP A 63 10.91 -5.71 -12.25
C ASP A 63 10.70 -5.36 -10.77
N ARG A 64 10.98 -4.11 -10.38
CA ARG A 64 10.72 -3.64 -9.01
C ARG A 64 9.24 -3.56 -8.72
N LEU A 65 8.43 -3.11 -9.66
CA LEU A 65 6.97 -3.10 -9.53
C LEU A 65 6.43 -4.52 -9.30
N ALA A 66 6.88 -5.48 -10.10
CA ALA A 66 6.46 -6.87 -9.95
C ALA A 66 6.85 -7.40 -8.56
N ALA A 67 8.09 -7.23 -8.14
CA ALA A 67 8.57 -7.68 -6.84
C ALA A 67 7.81 -7.04 -5.66
N GLU A 68 7.55 -5.73 -5.74
CA GLU A 68 6.82 -4.96 -4.72
C GLU A 68 5.38 -5.46 -4.54
N LEU A 69 4.68 -5.69 -5.66
CA LEU A 69 3.32 -6.20 -5.64
C LEU A 69 3.27 -7.66 -5.17
N ASP A 70 4.15 -8.52 -5.69
CA ASP A 70 4.18 -9.93 -5.33
C ASP A 70 4.48 -10.10 -3.83
N LEU A 71 5.46 -9.37 -3.31
CA LEU A 71 5.83 -9.47 -1.90
C LEU A 71 4.71 -8.98 -0.97
N SER A 72 4.07 -7.85 -1.28
CA SER A 72 2.98 -7.31 -0.46
C SER A 72 1.75 -8.22 -0.42
N LEU A 73 1.35 -8.75 -1.57
CA LEU A 73 0.18 -9.62 -1.69
C LEU A 73 0.43 -11.01 -1.09
N ASP A 74 1.61 -11.60 -1.34
CA ASP A 74 2.02 -12.87 -0.77
C ASP A 74 2.12 -12.83 0.77
N LEU A 75 2.56 -11.70 1.34
CA LEU A 75 2.54 -11.51 2.79
C LEU A 75 1.12 -11.52 3.37
N LEU A 76 0.17 -10.82 2.73
CA LEU A 76 -1.24 -10.83 3.16
C LEU A 76 -1.83 -12.24 3.09
N GLU A 77 -1.60 -12.95 2.00
CA GLU A 77 -2.12 -14.30 1.82
C GLU A 77 -1.51 -15.27 2.83
N ARG A 78 -0.19 -15.33 2.94
CA ARG A 78 0.50 -16.27 3.84
C ARG A 78 0.30 -15.96 5.33
N LYS A 79 0.24 -14.68 5.71
CA LYS A 79 0.16 -14.28 7.12
C LYS A 79 -1.27 -14.12 7.62
N ALA A 80 -2.19 -13.71 6.77
CA ALA A 80 -3.56 -13.42 7.15
C ALA A 80 -4.61 -14.26 6.41
N GLY A 81 -4.26 -14.99 5.35
CA GLY A 81 -5.22 -15.71 4.52
C GLY A 81 -6.09 -14.80 3.65
N ILE A 82 -5.64 -13.58 3.42
CA ILE A 82 -6.40 -12.55 2.69
C ILE A 82 -5.95 -12.55 1.23
N GLY A 83 -6.87 -12.87 0.32
CA GLY A 83 -6.63 -12.85 -1.11
C GLY A 83 -6.50 -11.42 -1.69
N PRO A 84 -5.86 -11.27 -2.85
CA PRO A 84 -5.45 -9.98 -3.42
C PRO A 84 -6.59 -9.23 -4.12
N THR A 85 -7.77 -9.12 -3.52
CA THR A 85 -8.94 -8.51 -4.17
C THR A 85 -8.99 -6.99 -4.10
N HIS A 86 -8.43 -6.40 -3.06
CA HIS A 86 -8.44 -4.97 -2.82
C HIS A 86 -7.02 -4.45 -2.65
N TYR A 87 -6.77 -3.26 -3.17
CA TYR A 87 -5.48 -2.58 -3.07
C TYR A 87 -5.70 -1.08 -2.94
N SER A 88 -4.74 -0.31 -2.45
CA SER A 88 -4.72 1.14 -2.59
C SER A 88 -3.32 1.59 -2.99
N TYR A 89 -3.24 2.63 -3.82
CA TYR A 89 -1.95 3.16 -4.25
C TYR A 89 -1.27 3.91 -3.11
N PRO A 90 0.04 3.70 -2.83
CA PRO A 90 0.81 4.62 -2.00
C PRO A 90 0.70 6.05 -2.54
N GLU A 91 0.48 7.02 -1.65
CA GLU A 91 0.16 8.42 -1.96
C GLU A 91 -1.16 8.58 -2.77
N GLY A 92 -1.35 7.82 -3.82
CA GLY A 92 -2.58 7.69 -4.59
C GLY A 92 -3.01 8.90 -5.43
N LEU A 93 -2.15 9.91 -5.61
CA LEU A 93 -2.40 11.04 -6.51
C LEU A 93 -2.23 10.61 -7.98
N ALA A 94 -2.70 11.42 -8.93
CA ALA A 94 -2.74 11.09 -10.35
C ALA A 94 -1.38 10.66 -10.96
N HIS A 95 -0.27 11.11 -10.40
CA HIS A 95 1.08 10.74 -10.84
C HIS A 95 1.65 9.49 -10.14
N CYS A 96 0.93 8.94 -9.16
CA CYS A 96 1.41 7.82 -8.34
C CYS A 96 1.07 6.45 -8.93
N TYR A 97 0.20 6.41 -9.94
CA TYR A 97 -0.19 5.19 -10.64
C TYR A 97 -0.24 5.41 -12.15
N SER A 98 -0.30 4.35 -12.93
CA SER A 98 -0.34 4.38 -14.39
C SER A 98 -1.14 3.17 -14.90
N ASP A 99 -1.44 3.13 -16.20
CA ASP A 99 -2.08 1.96 -16.81
C ASP A 99 -1.24 0.70 -16.61
N ALA A 100 0.08 0.79 -16.70
CA ALA A 100 0.97 -0.34 -16.44
C ALA A 100 0.86 -0.87 -15.00
N VAL A 101 0.72 0.01 -14.00
CA VAL A 101 0.48 -0.37 -12.60
C VAL A 101 -0.90 -1.03 -12.45
N ILE A 102 -1.92 -0.47 -13.09
CA ILE A 102 -3.28 -1.04 -13.08
C ILE A 102 -3.29 -2.43 -13.70
N ASP A 103 -2.64 -2.61 -14.85
CA ASP A 103 -2.54 -3.91 -15.51
C ASP A 103 -1.78 -4.93 -14.67
N ALA A 104 -0.70 -4.52 -14.00
CA ALA A 104 0.06 -5.37 -13.09
C ALA A 104 -0.77 -5.82 -11.87
N LEU A 105 -1.62 -4.95 -11.31
CA LEU A 105 -2.54 -5.27 -10.23
C LEU A 105 -3.65 -6.22 -10.70
N LYS A 106 -4.27 -5.96 -11.85
CA LYS A 106 -5.30 -6.83 -12.46
C LYS A 106 -4.76 -8.23 -12.73
N ALA A 107 -3.54 -8.33 -13.24
CA ALA A 107 -2.88 -9.63 -13.50
C ALA A 107 -2.69 -10.46 -12.23
N ARG A 108 -2.74 -9.85 -11.05
CA ARG A 108 -2.62 -10.48 -9.72
C ARG A 108 -3.97 -10.71 -9.03
N GLY A 109 -5.08 -10.49 -9.72
CA GLY A 109 -6.42 -10.70 -9.19
C GLY A 109 -6.99 -9.53 -8.38
N VAL A 110 -6.32 -8.38 -8.34
CA VAL A 110 -6.89 -7.17 -7.74
C VAL A 110 -8.07 -6.71 -8.59
N MET A 111 -9.18 -6.39 -7.95
CA MET A 111 -10.43 -5.98 -8.59
C MET A 111 -10.74 -4.49 -8.37
N CYS A 112 -10.15 -3.90 -7.33
CA CYS A 112 -10.44 -2.53 -6.94
C CYS A 112 -9.21 -1.88 -6.32
N CYS A 113 -8.94 -0.63 -6.73
CA CYS A 113 -7.84 0.17 -6.19
C CYS A 113 -8.23 1.65 -6.13
N PRO A 114 -8.68 2.17 -4.99
CA PRO A 114 -9.00 3.59 -4.84
C PRO A 114 -7.75 4.46 -4.90
N THR A 115 -7.95 5.66 -5.42
CA THR A 115 -6.96 6.74 -5.45
C THR A 115 -7.07 7.63 -4.20
N ALA A 116 -6.20 8.64 -4.06
CA ALA A 116 -6.33 9.73 -3.10
C ALA A 116 -6.86 11.02 -3.75
N GLU A 117 -7.35 10.94 -4.99
CA GLU A 117 -7.95 12.07 -5.66
C GLU A 117 -9.32 12.40 -5.03
N ASP A 118 -9.55 13.69 -4.79
CA ASP A 118 -10.80 14.15 -4.20
C ASP A 118 -11.97 14.07 -5.17
N GLY A 119 -13.13 13.62 -4.71
CA GLY A 119 -14.35 13.63 -5.49
C GLY A 119 -15.26 12.42 -5.32
N GLY A 120 -16.44 12.51 -5.93
CA GLY A 120 -17.42 11.43 -5.99
C GLY A 120 -17.22 10.51 -7.18
N ASN A 121 -17.87 9.35 -7.13
CA ASN A 121 -17.79 8.30 -8.14
C ASN A 121 -19.18 8.07 -8.76
N PRO A 122 -19.47 8.60 -9.96
CA PRO A 122 -20.72 8.27 -10.66
C PRO A 122 -20.75 6.78 -11.04
N PRO A 123 -21.95 6.22 -11.29
CA PRO A 123 -22.07 4.84 -11.79
C PRO A 123 -21.21 4.61 -13.03
N GLY A 124 -20.47 3.50 -13.05
CA GLY A 124 -19.57 3.14 -14.15
C GLY A 124 -18.14 3.71 -14.01
N THR A 125 -17.82 4.38 -12.91
CA THR A 125 -16.43 4.77 -12.63
C THR A 125 -15.52 3.54 -12.60
N ASP A 126 -14.34 3.63 -13.23
CA ASP A 126 -13.32 2.58 -13.18
C ASP A 126 -12.91 2.29 -11.74
N LEU A 127 -13.02 1.04 -11.32
CA LEU A 127 -12.70 0.60 -9.95
C LEU A 127 -11.22 0.81 -9.57
N PHE A 128 -10.35 1.02 -10.55
CA PHE A 128 -8.95 1.36 -10.34
C PHE A 128 -8.67 2.88 -10.29
N ARG A 129 -9.72 3.70 -10.40
CA ARG A 129 -9.65 5.17 -10.41
C ARG A 129 -10.71 5.79 -9.49
N LEU A 130 -11.13 5.04 -8.47
CA LEU A 130 -12.12 5.53 -7.52
C LEU A 130 -11.54 6.70 -6.73
N LYS A 131 -12.29 7.78 -6.72
CA LYS A 131 -12.00 8.96 -5.90
C LYS A 131 -12.52 8.77 -4.49
N ARG A 132 -11.99 9.53 -3.55
CA ARG A 132 -12.44 9.52 -2.16
C ARG A 132 -12.35 10.92 -1.55
N PHE A 133 -13.22 11.19 -0.60
CA PHE A 133 -13.13 12.39 0.23
C PHE A 133 -12.27 12.10 1.45
N MET A 134 -11.29 12.94 1.71
CA MET A 134 -10.53 12.88 2.96
C MET A 134 -11.30 13.60 4.05
N VAL A 135 -11.59 12.90 5.14
CA VAL A 135 -12.19 13.49 6.35
C VAL A 135 -11.06 13.77 7.33
N MET A 136 -10.85 15.02 7.66
CA MET A 136 -9.84 15.48 8.63
C MET A 136 -10.49 15.80 9.97
#